data_54645bdbd4a0919548c7df4d7126c44d
#
_entry.id   54645bdbd4a0919548c7df4d7126c44d
#
_cell.length_a   1.000
_cell.length_b   1.000
_cell.length_c   1.000
_cell.angle_alpha   90.00
_cell.angle_beta   90.00
_cell.angle_gamma   90.00
#
_symmetry.space_group_name_H-M   'P 1'
#
loop_
_entity.id
_entity.type
_entity.pdbx_description
1 polymer ?
#
loop_
_entity_poly.entity_id
_entity_poly.type
_entity_poly.pdbx_seq_one_letter_code
_entity_poly.pdbx_strand_id
1 'polypeptide(L)'
;FEPQAWLTIPIWNNLFLMAIMIWIQTGLALVIFSAALRSIPSETLDAARIDGASELKIFWSIIIPYLQQTILVIWTIITILVLKVFDIIYAMTNGQWQTEVLANLMYDWMFRGGGDSGRGSVLAICIMIGVIPILGWNLYQHRKEQNI
;
A
#
# COMPACT_ATOMS: atom_id res chain seq x y z
N PHE A 1 -17.35 -1.94 34.50
CA PHE A 1 -16.52 -2.05 33.28
C PHE A 1 -15.84 -0.71 33.12
N GLU A 2 -14.53 -0.63 33.37
CA GLU A 2 -13.77 0.58 33.02
C GLU A 2 -13.49 0.53 31.51
N PRO A 3 -13.79 1.60 30.77
CA PRO A 3 -13.51 1.65 29.34
C PRO A 3 -11.99 1.65 29.14
N GLN A 4 -11.49 0.64 28.45
CA GLN A 4 -10.06 0.50 28.17
C GLN A 4 -9.69 1.26 26.90
N ALA A 5 -8.73 2.19 27.01
CA ALA A 5 -8.23 2.94 25.86
C ALA A 5 -7.21 2.09 25.07
N TRP A 6 -7.67 1.25 24.19
CA TRP A 6 -6.86 0.29 23.41
C TRP A 6 -5.71 0.93 22.62
N LEU A 7 -5.89 2.16 22.17
CA LEU A 7 -4.86 2.90 21.41
C LEU A 7 -3.69 3.40 22.29
N THR A 8 -3.81 3.31 23.64
CA THR A 8 -2.72 3.68 24.54
C THR A 8 -1.83 2.50 24.91
N ILE A 9 -2.23 1.28 24.57
CA ILE A 9 -1.51 0.05 24.93
C ILE A 9 -0.56 -0.32 23.78
N PRO A 10 0.78 -0.32 24.04
CA PRO A 10 1.76 -0.77 23.04
C PRO A 10 1.42 -2.15 22.48
N ILE A 11 1.72 -2.39 21.20
CA ILE A 11 1.37 -3.57 20.41
C ILE A 11 -0.09 -3.54 19.93
N TRP A 12 -1.08 -3.38 20.81
CA TRP A 12 -2.50 -3.33 20.42
C TRP A 12 -2.80 -2.09 19.56
N ASN A 13 -2.23 -0.93 19.92
CA ASN A 13 -2.36 0.28 19.11
C ASN A 13 -1.85 0.06 17.68
N ASN A 14 -0.67 -0.56 17.51
CA ASN A 14 -0.10 -0.85 16.20
C ASN A 14 -0.97 -1.83 15.41
N LEU A 15 -1.54 -2.86 16.06
CA LEU A 15 -2.45 -3.81 15.42
C LEU A 15 -3.72 -3.11 14.91
N PHE A 16 -4.33 -2.22 15.70
CA PHE A 16 -5.50 -1.46 15.28
C PHE A 16 -5.18 -0.50 14.14
N LEU A 17 -4.05 0.21 14.20
CA LEU A 17 -3.60 1.09 13.12
C LEU A 17 -3.37 0.31 11.83
N MET A 18 -2.72 -0.86 11.90
CA MET A 18 -2.54 -1.75 10.75
C MET A 18 -3.88 -2.26 10.21
N ALA A 19 -4.83 -2.62 11.07
CA ALA A 19 -6.15 -3.06 10.65
C ALA A 19 -6.90 -1.96 9.88
N ILE A 20 -6.84 -0.71 10.34
CA ILE A 20 -7.41 0.44 9.63
C ILE A 20 -6.73 0.64 8.28
N MET A 21 -5.40 0.56 8.21
CA MET A 21 -4.66 0.69 6.95
C MET A 21 -5.03 -0.41 5.97
N ILE A 22 -5.10 -1.68 6.41
CA ILE A 22 -5.51 -2.81 5.58
C ILE A 22 -6.94 -2.57 5.06
N TRP A 23 -7.86 -2.12 5.90
CA TRP A 23 -9.22 -1.81 5.50
C TRP A 23 -9.28 -0.78 4.36
N ILE A 24 -8.59 0.34 4.52
CA ILE A 24 -8.55 1.41 3.52
C ILE A 24 -7.93 0.92 2.21
N GLN A 25 -6.79 0.22 2.30
CA GLN A 25 -6.07 -0.26 1.12
C GLN A 25 -6.80 -1.41 0.41
N THR A 26 -7.56 -2.22 1.14
CA THR A 26 -8.42 -3.26 0.55
C THR A 26 -9.48 -2.64 -0.35
N GLY A 27 -10.10 -1.53 0.08
CA GLY A 27 -11.07 -0.81 -0.75
C GLY A 27 -10.48 -0.32 -2.07
N LEU A 28 -9.30 0.30 -2.02
CA LEU A 28 -8.57 0.73 -3.22
C LEU A 28 -8.24 -0.45 -4.14
N ALA A 29 -7.64 -1.50 -3.59
CA ALA A 29 -7.26 -2.69 -4.33
C ALA A 29 -8.47 -3.36 -4.99
N LEU A 30 -9.59 -3.46 -4.28
CA LEU A 30 -10.82 -4.07 -4.78
C LEU A 30 -11.36 -3.34 -6.02
N VAL A 31 -11.36 -2.01 -6.03
CA VAL A 31 -11.81 -1.22 -7.19
C VAL A 31 -10.91 -1.48 -8.40
N ILE A 32 -9.60 -1.42 -8.20
CA ILE A 32 -8.63 -1.59 -9.30
C ILE A 32 -8.67 -3.02 -9.85
N PHE A 33 -8.70 -4.05 -8.97
CA PHE A 33 -8.81 -5.44 -9.40
C PHE A 33 -10.13 -5.73 -10.09
N SER A 34 -11.25 -5.17 -9.63
CA SER A 34 -12.55 -5.34 -10.27
C SER A 34 -12.57 -4.78 -11.68
N ALA A 35 -11.92 -3.63 -11.91
CA ALA A 35 -11.78 -3.06 -13.24
C ALA A 35 -10.90 -3.94 -14.15
N ALA A 36 -9.76 -4.39 -13.63
CA ALA A 36 -8.84 -5.25 -14.38
C ALA A 36 -9.44 -6.62 -14.73
N LEU A 37 -10.19 -7.23 -13.81
CA LEU A 37 -10.90 -8.49 -14.08
C LEU A 37 -11.94 -8.35 -15.20
N ARG A 38 -12.64 -7.23 -15.25
CA ARG A 38 -13.61 -6.95 -16.31
C ARG A 38 -12.99 -6.71 -17.69
N SER A 39 -11.70 -6.44 -17.77
CA SER A 39 -10.97 -6.26 -19.02
C SER A 39 -10.53 -7.58 -19.67
N ILE A 40 -10.66 -8.70 -18.96
CA ILE A 40 -10.35 -10.03 -19.52
C ILE A 40 -11.46 -10.40 -20.51
N PRO A 41 -11.12 -10.72 -21.79
CA PRO A 41 -12.12 -11.14 -22.77
C PRO A 41 -12.83 -12.42 -22.31
N SER A 42 -14.16 -12.40 -22.33
CA SER A 42 -14.98 -13.57 -21.94
C SER A 42 -14.70 -14.78 -22.84
N GLU A 43 -14.43 -14.54 -24.13
CA GLU A 43 -14.12 -15.57 -25.09
C GLU A 43 -12.91 -16.43 -24.70
N THR A 44 -11.89 -15.81 -24.08
CA THR A 44 -10.70 -16.52 -23.59
C THR A 44 -11.04 -17.47 -22.45
N LEU A 45 -11.90 -17.03 -21.52
CA LEU A 45 -12.35 -17.84 -20.38
C LEU A 45 -13.27 -18.98 -20.85
N ASP A 46 -14.18 -18.69 -21.79
CA ASP A 46 -15.12 -19.67 -22.31
C ASP A 46 -14.41 -20.73 -23.17
N ALA A 47 -13.42 -20.34 -23.98
CA ALA A 47 -12.57 -21.29 -24.70
C ALA A 47 -11.86 -22.26 -23.73
N ALA A 48 -11.27 -21.74 -22.65
CA ALA A 48 -10.60 -22.58 -21.66
C ALA A 48 -11.56 -23.56 -20.95
N ARG A 49 -12.84 -23.15 -20.74
CA ARG A 49 -13.88 -24.02 -20.17
C ARG A 49 -14.28 -25.13 -21.16
N ILE A 50 -14.39 -24.80 -22.45
CA ILE A 50 -14.67 -25.78 -23.51
C ILE A 50 -13.54 -26.81 -23.59
N ASP A 51 -12.27 -26.38 -23.41
CA ASP A 51 -11.10 -27.26 -23.35
C ASP A 51 -11.05 -28.12 -22.07
N GLY A 52 -12.04 -28.02 -21.20
CA GLY A 52 -12.14 -28.82 -19.97
C GLY A 52 -11.24 -28.35 -18.83
N ALA A 53 -10.74 -27.09 -18.87
CA ALA A 53 -9.97 -26.56 -17.77
C ALA A 53 -10.89 -26.29 -16.54
N SER A 54 -10.45 -26.72 -15.36
CA SER A 54 -11.13 -26.39 -14.11
C SER A 54 -11.02 -24.89 -13.79
N GLU A 55 -11.96 -24.33 -13.04
CA GLU A 55 -11.95 -22.92 -12.63
C GLU A 55 -10.64 -22.53 -11.88
N LEU A 56 -10.09 -23.44 -11.06
CA LEU A 56 -8.79 -23.22 -10.42
C LEU A 56 -7.65 -23.13 -11.43
N LYS A 57 -7.68 -23.95 -12.48
CA LYS A 57 -6.67 -23.90 -13.54
C LYS A 57 -6.79 -22.60 -14.34
N ILE A 58 -8.01 -22.18 -14.67
CA ILE A 58 -8.30 -20.90 -15.33
C ILE A 58 -7.77 -19.73 -14.46
N PHE A 59 -8.03 -19.76 -13.16
CA PHE A 59 -7.58 -18.72 -12.23
C PHE A 59 -6.05 -18.58 -12.23
N TRP A 60 -5.31 -19.68 -12.02
CA TRP A 60 -3.85 -19.64 -11.93
C TRP A 60 -3.14 -19.46 -13.27
N SER A 61 -3.69 -20.03 -14.37
CA SER A 61 -3.00 -20.05 -15.66
C SER A 61 -3.42 -18.92 -16.61
N ILE A 62 -4.57 -18.29 -16.40
CA ILE A 62 -5.07 -17.21 -17.26
C ILE A 62 -5.26 -15.93 -16.47
N ILE A 63 -6.07 -15.95 -15.38
CA ILE A 63 -6.45 -14.73 -14.68
C ILE A 63 -5.24 -14.10 -13.96
N ILE A 64 -4.49 -14.86 -13.18
CA ILE A 64 -3.33 -14.33 -12.44
C ILE A 64 -2.26 -13.77 -13.37
N PRO A 65 -1.80 -14.46 -14.42
CA PRO A 65 -0.86 -13.89 -15.39
C PRO A 65 -1.40 -12.62 -16.08
N TYR A 66 -2.69 -12.58 -16.43
CA TYR A 66 -3.30 -11.39 -17.00
C TYR A 66 -3.30 -10.19 -16.04
N LEU A 67 -3.51 -10.45 -14.75
CA LEU A 67 -3.51 -9.42 -13.71
C LEU A 67 -2.11 -9.05 -13.20
N GLN A 68 -1.05 -9.68 -13.66
CA GLN A 68 0.30 -9.49 -13.12
C GLN A 68 0.72 -8.02 -13.09
N GLN A 69 0.47 -7.27 -14.16
CA GLN A 69 0.77 -5.84 -14.23
C GLN A 69 -0.05 -5.05 -13.20
N THR A 70 -1.33 -5.36 -13.08
CA THR A 70 -2.22 -4.70 -12.10
C THR A 70 -1.76 -4.98 -10.66
N ILE A 71 -1.34 -6.21 -10.37
CA ILE A 71 -0.78 -6.60 -9.06
C ILE A 71 0.46 -5.76 -8.75
N LEU A 72 1.38 -5.61 -9.69
CA LEU A 72 2.59 -4.81 -9.51
C LEU A 72 2.28 -3.33 -9.27
N VAL A 73 1.32 -2.77 -10.00
CA VAL A 73 0.90 -1.38 -9.82
C VAL A 73 0.29 -1.18 -8.43
N ILE A 74 -0.65 -2.04 -8.02
CA ILE A 74 -1.28 -1.96 -6.69
C ILE A 74 -0.23 -2.12 -5.59
N TRP A 75 0.66 -3.10 -5.71
CA TRP A 75 1.76 -3.31 -4.76
C TRP A 75 2.60 -2.05 -4.59
N THR A 76 2.96 -1.40 -5.69
CA THR A 76 3.75 -0.16 -5.67
C THR A 76 3.01 0.98 -4.99
N ILE A 77 1.74 1.19 -5.36
CA ILE A 77 0.91 2.24 -4.75
C ILE A 77 0.81 2.03 -3.25
N ILE A 78 0.47 0.82 -2.81
CA ILE A 78 0.34 0.49 -1.39
C ILE A 78 1.67 0.70 -0.66
N THR A 79 2.78 0.23 -1.23
CA THR A 79 4.11 0.38 -0.62
C THR A 79 4.48 1.85 -0.42
N ILE A 80 4.23 2.71 -1.42
CA ILE A 80 4.50 4.15 -1.32
C ILE A 80 3.59 4.79 -0.26
N LEU A 81 2.32 4.43 -0.21
CA LEU A 81 1.37 4.95 0.78
C LEU A 81 1.76 4.55 2.21
N VAL A 82 2.23 3.31 2.39
CA VAL A 82 2.69 2.82 3.71
C VAL A 82 3.97 3.54 4.15
N LEU A 83 4.93 3.76 3.25
CA LEU A 83 6.17 4.48 3.57
C LEU A 83 5.93 5.95 3.93
N LYS A 84 4.87 6.53 3.40
CA LYS A 84 4.49 7.92 3.64
C LYS A 84 3.32 8.06 4.61
N VAL A 85 3.00 6.99 5.35
CA VAL A 85 1.87 7.03 6.28
C VAL A 85 2.05 8.16 7.31
N PHE A 86 1.07 9.04 7.36
CA PHE A 86 1.02 10.18 8.27
C PHE A 86 -0.38 10.35 8.85
N ASP A 87 -1.40 10.47 7.99
CA ASP A 87 -2.74 10.90 8.36
C ASP A 87 -3.37 10.04 9.44
N ILE A 88 -3.26 8.71 9.33
CA ILE A 88 -3.84 7.76 10.28
C ILE A 88 -3.14 7.88 11.64
N ILE A 89 -1.80 7.90 11.63
CA ILE A 89 -1.00 8.01 12.87
C ILE A 89 -1.29 9.33 13.54
N TYR A 90 -1.27 10.42 12.77
CA TYR A 90 -1.52 11.77 13.29
C TYR A 90 -2.92 11.90 13.90
N ALA A 91 -3.95 11.37 13.23
CA ALA A 91 -5.34 11.46 13.67
C ALA A 91 -5.65 10.56 14.88
N MET A 92 -5.07 9.36 14.94
CA MET A 92 -5.43 8.35 15.95
C MET A 92 -4.57 8.42 17.21
N THR A 93 -3.26 8.57 17.07
CA THR A 93 -2.32 8.51 18.19
C THR A 93 -1.37 9.69 18.26
N ASN A 94 -1.27 10.46 17.18
CA ASN A 94 -0.31 11.55 17.03
C ASN A 94 1.14 11.12 17.31
N GLY A 95 1.50 9.88 16.98
CA GLY A 95 2.82 9.31 17.24
C GLY A 95 3.09 8.89 18.69
N GLN A 96 2.12 9.06 19.59
CA GLN A 96 2.27 8.68 21.00
C GLN A 96 2.23 7.14 21.16
N TRP A 97 2.63 6.67 22.36
CA TRP A 97 2.58 5.25 22.74
C TRP A 97 3.29 4.30 21.75
N GLN A 98 4.47 4.71 21.28
CA GLN A 98 5.32 3.92 20.37
C GLN A 98 4.71 3.69 18.97
N THR A 99 3.89 4.63 18.51
CA THR A 99 3.34 4.62 17.14
C THR A 99 3.97 5.65 16.22
N GLU A 100 5.09 6.25 16.63
CA GLU A 100 5.75 7.30 15.87
C GLU A 100 6.30 6.77 14.54
N VAL A 101 6.07 7.52 13.47
CA VAL A 101 6.57 7.23 12.12
C VAL A 101 7.36 8.43 11.60
N LEU A 102 8.24 8.18 10.62
CA LEU A 102 9.13 9.22 10.09
C LEU A 102 8.38 10.47 9.60
N ALA A 103 7.22 10.29 8.99
CA ALA A 103 6.42 11.40 8.48
C ALA A 103 5.81 12.25 9.61
N ASN A 104 5.39 11.62 10.73
CA ASN A 104 4.88 12.32 11.88
C ASN A 104 6.01 13.07 12.61
N LEU A 105 7.16 12.43 12.80
CA LEU A 105 8.34 13.05 13.39
C LEU A 105 8.84 14.24 12.56
N MET A 106 8.85 14.11 11.23
CA MET A 106 9.17 15.22 10.32
C MET A 106 8.22 16.40 10.53
N TYR A 107 6.92 16.12 10.58
CA TYR A 107 5.90 17.15 10.81
C TYR A 107 6.07 17.87 12.15
N ASP A 108 6.32 17.12 13.21
CA ASP A 108 6.51 17.69 14.55
C ASP A 108 7.74 18.59 14.62
N TRP A 109 8.85 18.20 14.04
CA TRP A 109 10.07 19.03 14.01
C TRP A 109 9.93 20.26 13.11
N MET A 110 9.21 20.17 11.99
CA MET A 110 9.02 21.31 11.10
C MET A 110 8.02 22.33 11.64
N PHE A 111 6.93 21.86 12.26
CA PHE A 111 5.76 22.71 12.52
C PHE A 111 5.35 22.81 13.98
N ARG A 112 5.69 21.86 14.86
CA ARG A 112 5.28 21.83 16.26
C ARG A 112 6.42 22.08 17.25
N GLY A 113 7.58 21.56 17.03
CA GLY A 113 8.66 21.46 18.00
C GLY A 113 9.62 22.65 18.05
N GLY A 114 9.17 23.88 17.77
CA GLY A 114 10.02 25.07 17.84
C GLY A 114 10.84 25.36 16.58
N GLY A 115 10.49 24.72 15.45
CA GLY A 115 10.96 25.13 14.14
C GLY A 115 12.37 24.66 13.76
N ASP A 116 12.76 23.45 14.15
CA ASP A 116 14.00 22.83 13.63
C ASP A 116 13.79 22.30 12.22
N SER A 117 13.65 23.23 11.27
CA SER A 117 13.47 22.92 9.85
C SER A 117 14.63 22.09 9.30
N GLY A 118 15.82 22.17 9.88
CA GLY A 118 16.99 21.41 9.47
C GLY A 118 16.78 19.91 9.68
N ARG A 119 16.38 19.51 10.90
CA ARG A 119 16.09 18.10 11.21
C ARG A 119 14.89 17.57 10.44
N GLY A 120 13.81 18.35 10.33
CA GLY A 120 12.64 17.99 9.54
C GLY A 120 12.98 17.76 8.07
N SER A 121 13.85 18.60 7.48
CA SER A 121 14.31 18.42 6.11
C SER A 121 15.15 17.16 5.90
N VAL A 122 15.97 16.76 6.87
CA VAL A 122 16.72 15.50 6.82
C VAL A 122 15.76 14.31 6.76
N LEU A 123 14.71 14.30 7.59
CA LEU A 123 13.70 13.23 7.56
C LEU A 123 12.93 13.19 6.24
N ALA A 124 12.59 14.35 5.68
CA ALA A 124 11.97 14.43 4.36
C ALA A 124 12.85 13.79 3.27
N ILE A 125 14.15 14.06 3.29
CA ILE A 125 15.12 13.45 2.36
C ILE A 125 15.23 11.95 2.59
N CYS A 126 15.25 11.48 3.84
CA CYS A 126 15.26 10.04 4.14
C CYS A 126 14.04 9.32 3.59
N ILE A 127 12.84 9.89 3.75
CA ILE A 127 11.61 9.34 3.19
C ILE A 127 11.71 9.30 1.65
N MET A 128 12.19 10.37 1.03
CA MET A 128 12.34 10.45 -0.42
C MET A 128 13.34 9.40 -0.95
N ILE A 129 14.49 9.23 -0.29
CA ILE A 129 15.48 8.19 -0.63
C ILE A 129 14.88 6.78 -0.50
N GLY A 130 14.00 6.54 0.46
CA GLY A 130 13.29 5.26 0.60
C GLY A 130 12.29 4.99 -0.52
N VAL A 131 11.65 6.03 -1.05
CA VAL A 131 10.62 5.91 -2.12
C VAL A 131 11.24 5.79 -3.52
N ILE A 132 12.33 6.50 -3.80
CA ILE A 132 12.96 6.55 -5.13
C ILE A 132 13.32 5.15 -5.69
N PRO A 133 13.98 4.24 -4.96
CA PRO A 133 14.33 2.92 -5.50
C PRO A 133 13.10 2.08 -5.85
N ILE A 134 12.01 2.21 -5.10
CA ILE A 134 10.76 1.50 -5.36
C ILE A 134 10.12 1.99 -6.66
N LEU A 135 10.08 3.31 -6.85
CA LEU A 135 9.62 3.91 -8.12
C LEU A 135 10.52 3.51 -9.29
N GLY A 136 11.84 3.55 -9.10
CA GLY A 136 12.81 3.16 -10.12
C GLY A 136 12.65 1.71 -10.56
N TRP A 137 12.47 0.78 -9.60
CA TRP A 137 12.20 -0.62 -9.87
C TRP A 137 10.91 -0.83 -10.66
N ASN A 138 9.84 -0.14 -10.25
CA ASN A 138 8.55 -0.23 -10.93
C ASN A 138 8.63 0.28 -12.38
N LEU A 139 9.25 1.44 -12.60
CA LEU A 139 9.46 1.99 -13.94
C LEU A 139 10.32 1.07 -14.82
N TYR A 140 11.32 0.42 -14.24
CA TYR A 140 12.15 -0.55 -14.96
C TYR A 140 11.34 -1.76 -15.41
N GLN A 141 10.50 -2.31 -14.55
CA GLN A 141 9.63 -3.43 -14.88
C GLN A 141 8.63 -3.06 -15.99
N HIS A 142 7.97 -1.92 -15.88
CA HIS A 142 7.03 -1.44 -16.91
C HIS A 142 7.68 -1.28 -18.29
N ARG A 143 8.90 -0.75 -18.35
CA ARG A 143 9.61 -0.61 -19.65
C ARG A 143 10.00 -1.95 -20.26
N LYS A 144 10.33 -2.94 -19.45
CA LYS A 144 10.71 -4.27 -19.93
C LYS A 144 9.53 -5.00 -20.60
N GLU A 145 8.32 -4.80 -20.08
CA GLU A 145 7.10 -5.42 -20.59
C GLU A 145 6.57 -4.76 -21.88
N GLN A 146 6.83 -3.48 -22.08
CA GLN A 146 6.45 -2.77 -23.31
C GLN A 146 7.34 -3.09 -24.52
N ASN A 147 8.50 -3.71 -24.30
CA ASN A 147 9.47 -4.05 -25.34
C ASN A 147 9.41 -5.53 -25.78
N ILE A 148 8.40 -6.30 -25.31
CA ILE A 148 8.07 -7.66 -25.73
C ILE A 148 6.77 -7.64 -26.52
#